data_6cb2c8aba305fbd6ec905aa82fb615e0
#
_entry.id   6cb2c8aba305fbd6ec905aa82fb615e0
#
_cell.length_a   1.000
_cell.length_b   1.000
_cell.length_c   1.000
_cell.angle_alpha   90.00
_cell.angle_beta   90.00
_cell.angle_gamma   90.00
#
_symmetry.space_group_name_H-M   'P 1'
#
loop_
_entity.id
_entity.type
_entity.pdbx_description
1 polymer ?
#
loop_
_entity_poly.entity_id
_entity_poly.type
_entity_poly.pdbx_seq_one_letter_code
_entity_poly.pdbx_strand_id
1 'polypeptide(L)'
;MALLELKNINKFFGKVQAVNGVNFEVKQSEVLALLGDNGAGKSTLAKIISGVYAPSSGEIYFDGELMTKWDVQSARSKGIETVYQDRALAEQQSIASNIFIGRELSGSMSMGFINLKKQYEEADNLMREIGLTSQAFNAKTPLLTLSGGELQGIAIARAFYFKARLVILDEPVTSLSLNESEKVYNFIDKVKREGLSCILICHNIYQAYDTADRFVVLDRGRNVLNVEKKDLSAQQLIDSMREIAHSAHT
;
A
#
# COMPACT_ATOMS: atom_id res chain seq x y z
N MET A 1 -13.89 -13.94 4.49
CA MET A 1 -14.77 -13.05 3.70
C MET A 1 -13.88 -12.09 2.97
N ALA A 2 -14.11 -11.80 1.70
CA ALA A 2 -13.30 -10.84 0.95
C ALA A 2 -13.57 -9.43 1.47
N LEU A 3 -12.50 -8.66 1.73
CA LEU A 3 -12.57 -7.24 2.04
C LEU A 3 -12.68 -6.42 0.76
N LEU A 4 -11.83 -6.75 -0.24
CA LEU A 4 -11.82 -6.17 -1.57
C LEU A 4 -11.95 -7.30 -2.59
N GLU A 5 -12.79 -7.11 -3.61
CA GLU A 5 -12.91 -8.04 -4.74
C GLU A 5 -12.91 -7.23 -6.05
N LEU A 6 -12.07 -7.65 -6.98
CA LEU A 6 -11.98 -7.11 -8.33
C LEU A 6 -12.50 -8.14 -9.32
N LYS A 7 -13.44 -7.74 -10.18
CA LYS A 7 -14.04 -8.62 -11.20
C LYS A 7 -13.80 -8.05 -12.59
N ASN A 8 -13.06 -8.79 -13.39
CA ASN A 8 -12.80 -8.49 -14.80
C ASN A 8 -12.31 -7.06 -15.04
N ILE A 9 -11.39 -6.58 -14.19
CA ILE A 9 -10.86 -5.22 -14.26
C ILE A 9 -10.01 -5.05 -15.51
N ASN A 10 -10.35 -4.04 -16.29
CA ASN A 10 -9.59 -3.62 -17.47
C ASN A 10 -9.19 -2.15 -17.34
N LYS A 11 -8.00 -1.81 -17.85
CA LYS A 11 -7.54 -0.42 -17.95
C LYS A 11 -6.78 -0.18 -19.24
N PHE A 12 -7.27 0.79 -20.01
CA PHE A 12 -6.64 1.26 -21.22
C PHE A 12 -6.08 2.67 -21.03
N PHE A 13 -4.89 2.91 -21.58
CA PHE A 13 -4.31 4.23 -21.80
C PHE A 13 -4.09 4.40 -23.31
N GLY A 14 -5.01 5.06 -23.96
CA GLY A 14 -5.08 5.11 -25.41
C GLY A 14 -5.18 3.68 -26.00
N LYS A 15 -4.18 3.25 -26.74
CA LYS A 15 -4.13 1.90 -27.34
C LYS A 15 -3.46 0.86 -26.44
N VAL A 16 -2.86 1.27 -25.33
CA VAL A 16 -2.15 0.36 -24.42
C VAL A 16 -3.12 -0.18 -23.38
N GLN A 17 -3.27 -1.49 -23.30
CA GLN A 17 -4.01 -2.18 -22.27
C GLN A 17 -3.09 -2.53 -21.11
N ALA A 18 -3.11 -1.71 -20.06
CA ALA A 18 -2.23 -1.86 -18.91
C ALA A 18 -2.74 -2.88 -17.89
N VAL A 19 -4.08 -3.11 -17.85
CA VAL A 19 -4.72 -4.16 -17.03
C VAL A 19 -5.75 -4.85 -17.90
N ASN A 20 -5.76 -6.18 -17.92
CA ASN A 20 -6.50 -6.99 -18.86
C ASN A 20 -7.24 -8.13 -18.14
N GLY A 21 -8.50 -7.90 -17.81
CA GLY A 21 -9.39 -8.90 -17.23
C GLY A 21 -8.95 -9.41 -15.85
N VAL A 22 -8.33 -8.55 -15.04
CA VAL A 22 -7.82 -8.95 -13.72
C VAL A 22 -8.97 -9.26 -12.77
N ASN A 23 -8.89 -10.45 -12.15
CA ASN A 23 -9.78 -10.90 -11.09
C ASN A 23 -8.93 -11.29 -9.88
N PHE A 24 -9.12 -10.64 -8.75
CA PHE A 24 -8.57 -11.09 -7.49
C PHE A 24 -9.30 -10.48 -6.30
N GLU A 25 -9.10 -11.08 -5.14
CA GLU A 25 -9.65 -10.62 -3.88
C GLU A 25 -8.56 -10.39 -2.85
N VAL A 26 -8.85 -9.58 -1.84
CA VAL A 26 -8.07 -9.47 -0.61
C VAL A 26 -8.98 -9.86 0.55
N LYS A 27 -8.56 -10.82 1.36
CA LYS A 27 -9.29 -11.25 2.56
C LYS A 27 -9.01 -10.29 3.71
N GLN A 28 -9.88 -10.31 4.73
CA GLN A 28 -9.62 -9.56 5.97
C GLN A 28 -8.37 -10.11 6.67
N SER A 29 -7.56 -9.21 7.22
CA SER A 29 -6.31 -9.52 7.93
C SER A 29 -5.30 -10.34 7.11
N GLU A 30 -5.34 -10.21 5.79
CA GLU A 30 -4.44 -10.88 4.86
C GLU A 30 -3.34 -9.93 4.38
N VAL A 31 -2.12 -10.43 4.31
CA VAL A 31 -1.04 -9.81 3.55
C VAL A 31 -0.94 -10.52 2.20
N LEU A 32 -1.37 -9.83 1.13
CA LEU A 32 -1.29 -10.31 -0.23
C LEU A 32 -0.07 -9.69 -0.92
N ALA A 33 0.86 -10.51 -1.41
CA ALA A 33 1.95 -10.03 -2.25
C ALA A 33 1.50 -9.98 -3.73
N LEU A 34 1.61 -8.79 -4.33
CA LEU A 34 1.38 -8.56 -5.75
C LEU A 34 2.73 -8.49 -6.47
N LEU A 35 3.08 -9.55 -7.17
CA LEU A 35 4.35 -9.77 -7.83
C LEU A 35 4.23 -9.60 -9.35
N GLY A 36 5.37 -9.49 -10.03
CA GLY A 36 5.46 -9.40 -11.49
C GLY A 36 6.57 -8.45 -11.93
N ASP A 37 6.94 -8.51 -13.19
CA ASP A 37 7.99 -7.68 -13.74
C ASP A 37 7.59 -6.20 -13.90
N ASN A 38 8.58 -5.37 -14.22
CA ASN A 38 8.32 -3.97 -14.55
C ASN A 38 7.40 -3.87 -15.77
N GLY A 39 6.36 -3.04 -15.67
CA GLY A 39 5.36 -2.94 -16.74
C GLY A 39 4.25 -3.99 -16.70
N ALA A 40 4.28 -4.96 -15.77
CA ALA A 40 3.22 -5.98 -15.65
C ALA A 40 1.84 -5.43 -15.25
N GLY A 41 1.73 -4.15 -14.84
CA GLY A 41 0.46 -3.51 -14.48
C GLY A 41 0.22 -3.33 -12.98
N LYS A 42 1.17 -3.72 -12.11
CA LYS A 42 1.05 -3.67 -10.64
C LYS A 42 0.67 -2.29 -10.10
N SER A 43 1.46 -1.27 -10.42
CA SER A 43 1.19 0.11 -9.94
C SER A 43 -0.07 0.71 -10.59
N THR A 44 -0.44 0.28 -11.81
CA THR A 44 -1.72 0.66 -12.42
C THR A 44 -2.88 0.06 -11.63
N LEU A 45 -2.78 -1.21 -11.24
CA LEU A 45 -3.79 -1.87 -10.44
C LEU A 45 -3.90 -1.24 -9.04
N ALA A 46 -2.76 -0.94 -8.39
CA ALA A 46 -2.73 -0.19 -7.13
C ALA A 46 -3.46 1.17 -7.23
N LYS A 47 -3.22 1.90 -8.32
CA LYS A 47 -3.89 3.18 -8.59
C LYS A 47 -5.40 3.03 -8.88
N ILE A 48 -5.83 1.90 -9.43
CA ILE A 48 -7.26 1.58 -9.56
C ILE A 48 -7.86 1.30 -8.18
N ILE A 49 -7.23 0.46 -7.37
CA ILE A 49 -7.72 0.12 -6.04
C ILE A 49 -7.78 1.35 -5.13
N SER A 50 -6.79 2.25 -5.21
CA SER A 50 -6.77 3.51 -4.46
C SER A 50 -7.69 4.61 -5.02
N GLY A 51 -8.41 4.34 -6.13
CA GLY A 51 -9.33 5.29 -6.74
C GLY A 51 -8.69 6.40 -7.57
N VAL A 52 -7.36 6.37 -7.77
CA VAL A 52 -6.63 7.36 -8.60
C VAL A 52 -7.00 7.20 -10.08
N TYR A 53 -7.18 5.96 -10.52
CA TYR A 53 -7.66 5.66 -11.86
C TYR A 53 -9.00 4.93 -11.78
N ALA A 54 -10.01 5.42 -12.51
CA ALA A 54 -11.19 4.61 -12.78
C ALA A 54 -10.80 3.43 -13.70
N PRO A 55 -11.29 2.21 -13.48
CA PRO A 55 -11.17 1.13 -14.45
C PRO A 55 -11.88 1.52 -15.75
N SER A 56 -11.42 0.99 -16.88
CA SER A 56 -12.12 1.15 -18.18
C SER A 56 -13.35 0.26 -18.27
N SER A 57 -13.31 -0.90 -17.60
CA SER A 57 -14.44 -1.81 -17.38
C SER A 57 -14.13 -2.76 -16.24
N GLY A 58 -15.14 -3.49 -15.78
CA GLY A 58 -15.06 -4.39 -14.63
C GLY A 58 -15.73 -3.78 -13.40
N GLU A 59 -15.75 -4.54 -12.32
CA GLU A 59 -16.45 -4.19 -11.08
C GLU A 59 -15.52 -4.27 -9.88
N ILE A 60 -15.69 -3.35 -8.94
CA ILE A 60 -14.98 -3.32 -7.66
C ILE A 60 -16.01 -3.51 -6.56
N TYR A 61 -15.78 -4.49 -5.71
CA TYR A 61 -16.57 -4.71 -4.50
C TYR A 61 -15.71 -4.45 -3.27
N PHE A 62 -16.27 -3.79 -2.29
CA PHE A 62 -15.66 -3.59 -0.99
C PHE A 62 -16.64 -4.02 0.10
N ASP A 63 -16.23 -4.95 0.97
CA ASP A 63 -17.10 -5.57 1.98
C ASP A 63 -18.37 -6.23 1.36
N GLY A 64 -18.25 -6.78 0.15
CA GLY A 64 -19.36 -7.37 -0.59
C GLY A 64 -20.31 -6.37 -1.26
N GLU A 65 -20.08 -5.07 -1.12
CA GLU A 65 -20.87 -4.01 -1.72
C GLU A 65 -20.24 -3.55 -3.06
N LEU A 66 -21.03 -3.51 -4.14
CA LEU A 66 -20.59 -3.00 -5.46
C LEU A 66 -20.36 -1.49 -5.39
N MET A 67 -19.15 -1.06 -5.73
CA MET A 67 -18.77 0.35 -5.78
C MET A 67 -19.14 0.97 -7.13
N THR A 68 -20.28 1.64 -7.18
CA THR A 68 -20.79 2.31 -8.41
C THR A 68 -20.02 3.58 -8.74
N LYS A 69 -19.45 4.24 -7.72
CA LYS A 69 -18.54 5.37 -7.86
C LYS A 69 -17.27 5.03 -7.11
N TRP A 70 -16.14 5.03 -7.82
CA TRP A 70 -14.85 4.73 -7.24
C TRP A 70 -13.84 5.82 -7.60
N ASP A 71 -13.48 6.61 -6.61
CA ASP A 71 -12.49 7.67 -6.66
C ASP A 71 -11.65 7.66 -5.36
N VAL A 72 -10.65 8.52 -5.27
CA VAL A 72 -9.76 8.59 -4.09
C VAL A 72 -10.53 8.87 -2.80
N GLN A 73 -11.57 9.70 -2.86
CA GLN A 73 -12.36 10.02 -1.68
C GLN A 73 -13.20 8.80 -1.24
N SER A 74 -13.79 8.09 -2.18
CA SER A 74 -14.54 6.85 -1.92
C SER A 74 -13.63 5.76 -1.33
N ALA A 75 -12.47 5.51 -1.95
CA ALA A 75 -11.50 4.53 -1.46
C ALA A 75 -11.05 4.85 -0.03
N ARG A 76 -10.68 6.10 0.25
CA ARG A 76 -10.30 6.56 1.58
C ARG A 76 -11.43 6.45 2.61
N SER A 77 -12.67 6.75 2.23
CA SER A 77 -13.82 6.61 3.13
C SER A 77 -14.09 5.15 3.53
N LYS A 78 -13.72 4.20 2.69
CA LYS A 78 -13.77 2.76 2.97
C LYS A 78 -12.54 2.27 3.76
N GLY A 79 -11.57 3.15 4.05
CA GLY A 79 -10.36 2.82 4.82
C GLY A 79 -9.24 2.25 3.96
N ILE A 80 -9.13 2.63 2.68
CA ILE A 80 -7.99 2.26 1.84
C ILE A 80 -6.96 3.38 1.89
N GLU A 81 -5.74 3.05 2.34
CA GLU A 81 -4.59 3.94 2.35
C GLU A 81 -3.48 3.37 1.47
N THR A 82 -2.76 4.26 0.78
CA THR A 82 -1.69 3.86 -0.13
C THR A 82 -0.40 4.59 0.19
N VAL A 83 0.67 3.82 0.32
CA VAL A 83 2.04 4.32 0.38
C VAL A 83 2.68 4.03 -0.96
N TYR A 84 2.86 5.07 -1.76
CA TYR A 84 3.47 4.97 -3.09
C TYR A 84 4.99 4.91 -3.00
N GLN A 85 5.62 4.37 -4.04
CA GLN A 85 7.08 4.33 -4.20
C GLN A 85 7.71 5.71 -4.05
N ASP A 86 7.11 6.75 -4.64
CA ASP A 86 7.55 8.14 -4.52
C ASP A 86 7.13 8.79 -3.19
N ARG A 87 6.69 8.02 -2.21
CA ARG A 87 6.24 8.39 -0.85
C ARG A 87 5.23 9.53 -0.77
N ALA A 88 5.12 10.39 -1.77
CA ALA A 88 4.23 11.56 -1.84
C ALA A 88 4.30 12.43 -0.56
N LEU A 89 5.51 12.70 -0.08
CA LEU A 89 5.80 13.48 1.11
C LEU A 89 6.30 14.89 0.72
N ALA A 90 5.84 15.89 1.46
CA ALA A 90 6.33 17.26 1.36
C ALA A 90 7.57 17.44 2.27
N GLU A 91 8.76 17.17 1.75
CA GLU A 91 10.00 17.07 2.54
C GLU A 91 10.35 18.34 3.33
N GLN A 92 9.96 19.50 2.83
CA GLN A 92 10.17 20.79 3.52
C GLN A 92 9.19 21.03 4.66
N GLN A 93 8.12 20.25 4.75
CA GLN A 93 7.10 20.36 5.79
C GLN A 93 7.43 19.47 6.98
N SER A 94 6.83 19.78 8.14
CA SER A 94 7.01 19.01 9.36
C SER A 94 6.42 17.59 9.25
N ILE A 95 6.87 16.69 10.12
CA ILE A 95 6.32 15.35 10.29
C ILE A 95 4.79 15.43 10.48
N ALA A 96 4.32 16.26 11.39
CA ALA A 96 2.89 16.42 11.65
C ALA A 96 2.13 16.91 10.41
N SER A 97 2.65 17.90 9.68
CA SER A 97 2.03 18.35 8.44
C SER A 97 1.89 17.23 7.43
N ASN A 98 2.91 16.37 7.30
CA ASN A 98 2.87 15.23 6.38
C ASN A 98 1.90 14.12 6.80
N ILE A 99 1.75 13.88 8.10
CA ILE A 99 0.77 12.90 8.60
C ILE A 99 -0.64 13.37 8.30
N PHE A 100 -0.95 14.65 8.53
CA PHE A 100 -2.31 15.19 8.47
C PHE A 100 -2.66 15.89 7.15
N ILE A 101 -1.77 15.95 6.17
CA ILE A 101 -2.02 16.64 4.90
C ILE A 101 -3.33 16.20 4.23
N GLY A 102 -4.22 17.16 3.99
CA GLY A 102 -5.56 16.95 3.41
C GLY A 102 -6.58 16.30 4.38
N ARG A 103 -6.23 16.17 5.67
CA ARG A 103 -7.09 15.67 6.75
C ARG A 103 -6.71 16.36 8.07
N GLU A 104 -6.48 17.66 8.01
CA GLU A 104 -6.05 18.45 9.15
C GLU A 104 -7.06 18.37 10.29
N LEU A 105 -6.55 18.31 11.53
CA LEU A 105 -7.40 18.28 12.71
C LEU A 105 -7.97 19.67 12.99
N SER A 106 -9.28 19.80 12.89
CA SER A 106 -9.98 21.06 13.18
C SER A 106 -10.09 21.32 14.68
N GLY A 107 -10.09 22.60 15.04
CA GLY A 107 -10.37 23.02 16.41
C GLY A 107 -11.84 22.83 16.81
N SER A 108 -12.12 22.94 18.11
CA SER A 108 -13.44 22.78 18.70
C SER A 108 -14.51 23.78 18.22
N MET A 109 -14.11 24.89 17.58
CA MET A 109 -15.01 25.82 16.91
C MET A 109 -15.02 25.50 15.41
N SER A 110 -16.17 25.19 14.87
CA SER A 110 -16.49 24.80 13.49
C SER A 110 -16.14 25.85 12.40
N MET A 111 -15.14 26.68 12.60
CA MET A 111 -14.77 27.77 11.68
C MET A 111 -13.54 27.47 10.80
N GLY A 112 -13.16 26.20 10.62
CA GLY A 112 -12.12 25.83 9.66
C GLY A 112 -10.67 26.09 10.13
N PHE A 113 -10.44 26.46 11.39
CA PHE A 113 -9.10 26.62 11.92
C PHE A 113 -8.45 25.29 12.26
N ILE A 114 -7.21 25.11 11.82
CA ILE A 114 -6.41 23.91 12.11
C ILE A 114 -5.93 23.96 13.56
N ASN A 115 -6.10 22.85 14.30
CA ASN A 115 -5.56 22.70 15.63
C ASN A 115 -4.12 22.13 15.58
N LEU A 116 -3.15 23.01 15.33
CA LEU A 116 -1.73 22.63 15.22
C LEU A 116 -1.20 21.95 16.48
N LYS A 117 -1.63 22.42 17.67
CA LYS A 117 -1.17 21.83 18.94
C LYS A 117 -1.58 20.36 19.02
N LYS A 118 -2.86 20.07 18.74
CA LYS A 118 -3.37 18.70 18.71
C LYS A 118 -2.67 17.85 17.65
N GLN A 119 -2.42 18.41 16.45
CA GLN A 119 -1.68 17.69 15.40
C GLN A 119 -0.26 17.31 15.85
N TYR A 120 0.46 18.18 16.54
CA TYR A 120 1.80 17.85 17.05
C TYR A 120 1.75 16.79 18.14
N GLU A 121 0.82 16.88 19.08
CA GLU A 121 0.64 15.88 20.14
C GLU A 121 0.29 14.50 19.57
N GLU A 122 -0.64 14.44 18.63
CA GLU A 122 -1.04 13.19 17.95
C GLU A 122 0.10 12.61 17.09
N ALA A 123 0.86 13.45 16.37
CA ALA A 123 2.00 12.99 15.59
C ALA A 123 3.12 12.43 16.48
N ASP A 124 3.44 13.07 17.61
CA ASP A 124 4.43 12.58 18.57
C ASP A 124 3.98 11.24 19.21
N ASN A 125 2.69 11.07 19.51
CA ASN A 125 2.13 9.82 20.00
C ASN A 125 2.26 8.72 18.95
N LEU A 126 1.84 8.99 17.72
CA LEU A 126 1.90 8.06 16.61
C LEU A 126 3.33 7.61 16.31
N MET A 127 4.29 8.54 16.28
CA MET A 127 5.71 8.20 16.08
C MET A 127 6.22 7.22 17.14
N ARG A 128 5.86 7.45 18.41
CA ARG A 128 6.21 6.52 19.50
C ARG A 128 5.57 5.16 19.31
N GLU A 129 4.31 5.13 18.90
CA GLU A 129 3.56 3.90 18.68
C GLU A 129 4.18 3.02 17.57
N ILE A 130 4.68 3.65 16.50
CA ILE A 130 5.34 2.93 15.39
C ILE A 130 6.84 2.69 15.61
N GLY A 131 7.38 3.05 16.79
CA GLY A 131 8.78 2.83 17.13
C GLY A 131 9.76 3.87 16.59
N LEU A 132 9.30 5.00 16.10
CA LEU A 132 10.14 6.15 15.74
C LEU A 132 10.43 6.99 17.00
N THR A 133 11.34 6.51 17.85
CA THR A 133 11.60 7.07 19.18
C THR A 133 12.93 7.84 19.29
N SER A 134 13.50 8.28 18.17
CA SER A 134 14.74 9.07 18.19
C SER A 134 14.53 10.40 18.95
N GLN A 135 15.51 10.78 19.79
CA GLN A 135 15.52 12.11 20.41
C GLN A 135 15.94 13.23 19.44
N ALA A 136 16.39 12.86 18.23
CA ALA A 136 16.86 13.80 17.23
C ALA A 136 15.73 14.56 16.51
N PHE A 137 14.49 14.08 16.59
CA PHE A 137 13.35 14.68 15.89
C PHE A 137 12.05 14.57 16.69
N ASN A 138 11.10 15.44 16.38
CA ASN A 138 9.74 15.48 16.94
C ASN A 138 8.75 15.89 15.86
N ALA A 139 7.48 15.98 16.19
CA ALA A 139 6.40 16.30 15.25
C ALA A 139 6.61 17.58 14.43
N LYS A 140 7.43 18.53 14.89
CA LYS A 140 7.74 19.79 14.20
C LYS A 140 8.95 19.69 13.26
N THR A 141 9.70 18.61 13.33
CA THR A 141 10.91 18.40 12.53
C THR A 141 10.56 18.29 11.04
N PRO A 142 11.25 19.04 10.14
CA PRO A 142 11.10 18.88 8.70
C PRO A 142 11.59 17.51 8.23
N LEU A 143 10.93 16.93 7.23
CA LEU A 143 11.27 15.60 6.73
C LEU A 143 12.65 15.51 6.06
N LEU A 144 13.19 16.61 5.53
CA LEU A 144 14.53 16.69 4.93
C LEU A 144 15.66 16.15 5.83
N THR A 145 15.45 16.11 7.14
CA THR A 145 16.45 15.67 8.12
C THR A 145 16.36 14.17 8.44
N LEU A 146 15.37 13.47 7.88
CA LEU A 146 15.10 12.07 8.18
C LEU A 146 15.78 11.13 7.18
N SER A 147 16.15 9.93 7.66
CA SER A 147 16.62 8.85 6.81
C SER A 147 15.50 8.28 5.92
N GLY A 148 15.88 7.53 4.87
CA GLY A 148 14.92 6.87 3.99
C GLY A 148 13.94 5.97 4.73
N GLY A 149 14.41 5.23 5.73
CA GLY A 149 13.58 4.35 6.55
C GLY A 149 12.61 5.12 7.46
N GLU A 150 13.05 6.26 8.03
CA GLU A 150 12.19 7.13 8.83
C GLU A 150 11.10 7.79 7.98
N LEU A 151 11.46 8.26 6.77
CA LEU A 151 10.48 8.77 5.80
C LEU A 151 9.43 7.72 5.44
N GLN A 152 9.86 6.48 5.23
CA GLN A 152 8.95 5.38 4.96
C GLN A 152 8.06 5.10 6.17
N GLY A 153 8.62 5.11 7.39
CA GLY A 153 7.86 5.01 8.64
C GLY A 153 6.76 6.06 8.75
N ILE A 154 7.05 7.33 8.43
CA ILE A 154 6.05 8.41 8.43
C ILE A 154 4.94 8.16 7.40
N ALA A 155 5.29 7.73 6.17
CA ALA A 155 4.31 7.42 5.14
C ALA A 155 3.34 6.29 5.58
N ILE A 156 3.88 5.28 6.29
CA ILE A 156 3.11 4.17 6.81
C ILE A 156 2.30 4.59 8.05
N ALA A 157 2.85 5.44 8.93
CA ALA A 157 2.15 5.97 10.11
C ALA A 157 0.81 6.63 9.76
N ARG A 158 0.72 7.30 8.61
CA ARG A 158 -0.55 7.86 8.11
C ARG A 158 -1.65 6.82 8.01
N ALA A 159 -1.34 5.64 7.48
CA ALA A 159 -2.31 4.55 7.32
C ALA A 159 -2.87 4.09 8.69
N PHE A 160 -2.00 4.03 9.71
CA PHE A 160 -2.42 3.69 11.08
C PHE A 160 -3.32 4.74 11.69
N TYR A 161 -2.89 6.00 11.67
CA TYR A 161 -3.65 7.08 12.28
C TYR A 161 -5.08 7.14 11.74
N PHE A 162 -5.24 6.94 10.44
CA PHE A 162 -6.55 6.99 9.78
C PHE A 162 -7.32 5.67 9.82
N LYS A 163 -6.87 4.69 10.64
CA LYS A 163 -7.54 3.40 10.85
C LYS A 163 -7.84 2.70 9.53
N ALA A 164 -6.81 2.59 8.68
CA ALA A 164 -6.93 1.88 7.43
C ALA A 164 -7.45 0.46 7.67
N ARG A 165 -8.28 -0.03 6.75
CA ARG A 165 -8.72 -1.42 6.69
C ARG A 165 -7.89 -2.22 5.69
N LEU A 166 -7.42 -1.51 4.65
CA LEU A 166 -6.53 -2.02 3.61
C LEU A 166 -5.40 -1.02 3.38
N VAL A 167 -4.16 -1.47 3.53
CA VAL A 167 -2.97 -0.69 3.23
C VAL A 167 -2.34 -1.23 1.94
N ILE A 168 -2.07 -0.36 0.97
CA ILE A 168 -1.32 -0.70 -0.23
C ILE A 168 0.08 -0.14 -0.07
N LEU A 169 1.09 -0.99 -0.16
CA LEU A 169 2.50 -0.63 -0.09
C LEU A 169 3.13 -0.90 -1.46
N ASP A 170 3.40 0.16 -2.23
CA ASP A 170 3.99 0.06 -3.56
C ASP A 170 5.51 0.21 -3.46
N GLU A 171 6.23 -0.91 -3.55
CA GLU A 171 7.68 -1.05 -3.42
C GLU A 171 8.27 -0.37 -2.17
N PRO A 172 7.77 -0.68 -0.96
CA PRO A 172 8.06 0.10 0.25
C PRO A 172 9.51 0.05 0.71
N VAL A 173 10.32 -0.89 0.21
CA VAL A 173 11.72 -1.08 0.63
C VAL A 173 12.73 -0.75 -0.46
N THR A 174 12.28 -0.28 -1.61
CA THR A 174 13.19 0.12 -2.70
C THR A 174 14.11 1.26 -2.22
N SER A 175 15.40 1.10 -2.44
CA SER A 175 16.46 2.04 -2.03
C SER A 175 16.67 2.17 -0.51
N LEU A 176 16.17 1.25 0.29
CA LEU A 176 16.45 1.18 1.73
C LEU A 176 17.61 0.22 2.02
N SER A 177 18.34 0.49 3.10
CA SER A 177 19.32 -0.45 3.67
C SER A 177 18.60 -1.69 4.23
N LEU A 178 19.37 -2.78 4.51
CA LEU A 178 18.81 -4.00 5.09
C LEU A 178 18.10 -3.72 6.43
N ASN A 179 18.71 -2.94 7.31
CA ASN A 179 18.13 -2.60 8.62
C ASN A 179 16.84 -1.76 8.49
N GLU A 180 16.79 -0.87 7.51
CA GLU A 180 15.58 -0.07 7.25
C GLU A 180 14.47 -0.92 6.65
N SER A 181 14.81 -1.83 5.74
CA SER A 181 13.86 -2.77 5.15
C SER A 181 13.24 -3.69 6.22
N GLU A 182 14.05 -4.19 7.15
CA GLU A 182 13.59 -5.00 8.28
C GLU A 182 12.56 -4.26 9.14
N LYS A 183 12.76 -2.96 9.41
CA LYS A 183 11.78 -2.13 10.13
C LYS A 183 10.45 -2.04 9.38
N VAL A 184 10.49 -1.90 8.04
CA VAL A 184 9.27 -1.88 7.21
C VAL A 184 8.53 -3.22 7.29
N TYR A 185 9.24 -4.35 7.21
CA TYR A 185 8.60 -5.67 7.32
C TYR A 185 8.03 -5.93 8.71
N ASN A 186 8.77 -5.59 9.78
CA ASN A 186 8.25 -5.65 11.15
C ASN A 186 6.97 -4.83 11.32
N PHE A 187 6.89 -3.72 10.59
CA PHE A 187 5.71 -2.89 10.57
C PHE A 187 4.54 -3.57 9.82
N ILE A 188 4.78 -4.25 8.68
CA ILE A 188 3.74 -5.01 7.97
C ILE A 188 3.20 -6.13 8.87
N ASP A 189 4.06 -6.79 9.63
CA ASP A 189 3.63 -7.78 10.64
C ASP A 189 2.77 -7.17 11.75
N LYS A 190 3.05 -5.92 12.14
CA LYS A 190 2.19 -5.19 13.08
C LYS A 190 0.82 -4.90 12.47
N VAL A 191 0.78 -4.42 11.21
CA VAL A 191 -0.46 -4.19 10.44
C VAL A 191 -1.35 -5.43 10.49
N LYS A 192 -0.77 -6.58 10.19
CA LYS A 192 -1.48 -7.87 10.20
C LYS A 192 -1.99 -8.24 11.60
N ARG A 193 -1.14 -8.12 12.63
CA ARG A 193 -1.54 -8.43 14.02
C ARG A 193 -2.67 -7.57 14.54
N GLU A 194 -2.80 -6.35 14.05
CA GLU A 194 -3.91 -5.44 14.37
C GLU A 194 -5.17 -5.69 13.51
N GLY A 195 -5.17 -6.75 12.70
CA GLY A 195 -6.33 -7.15 11.90
C GLY A 195 -6.53 -6.35 10.62
N LEU A 196 -5.55 -5.53 10.21
CA LEU A 196 -5.58 -4.81 8.96
C LEU A 196 -5.16 -5.74 7.81
N SER A 197 -5.63 -5.44 6.60
CA SER A 197 -5.21 -6.13 5.39
C SER A 197 -4.14 -5.33 4.65
N CYS A 198 -3.25 -6.01 3.92
CA CYS A 198 -2.18 -5.35 3.17
C CYS A 198 -2.04 -5.93 1.76
N ILE A 199 -1.86 -5.06 0.77
CA ILE A 199 -1.33 -5.42 -0.54
C ILE A 199 0.12 -4.95 -0.57
N LEU A 200 1.06 -5.89 -0.62
CA LEU A 200 2.49 -5.64 -0.72
C LEU A 200 2.94 -5.82 -2.18
N ILE A 201 3.23 -4.72 -2.86
CA ILE A 201 3.81 -4.76 -4.20
C ILE A 201 5.32 -4.75 -4.05
N CYS A 202 5.98 -5.77 -4.55
CA CYS A 202 7.44 -5.85 -4.53
C CYS A 202 7.95 -6.74 -5.66
N HIS A 203 9.26 -6.65 -5.93
CA HIS A 203 9.97 -7.50 -6.89
C HIS A 203 10.94 -8.48 -6.20
N ASN A 204 11.22 -8.30 -4.90
CA ASN A 204 12.02 -9.25 -4.13
C ASN A 204 11.15 -10.36 -3.57
N ILE A 205 11.16 -11.52 -4.22
CA ILE A 205 10.30 -12.65 -3.90
C ILE A 205 10.60 -13.22 -2.51
N TYR A 206 11.88 -13.30 -2.10
CA TYR A 206 12.22 -13.86 -0.78
C TYR A 206 11.62 -13.03 0.36
N GLN A 207 11.76 -11.72 0.28
CA GLN A 207 11.19 -10.82 1.29
C GLN A 207 9.66 -10.85 1.29
N ALA A 208 9.04 -10.90 0.09
CA ALA A 208 7.60 -11.06 -0.04
C ALA A 208 7.13 -12.39 0.55
N TYR A 209 7.89 -13.47 0.32
CA TYR A 209 7.54 -14.79 0.80
C TYR A 209 7.49 -14.87 2.32
N ASP A 210 8.45 -14.27 3.02
CA ASP A 210 8.47 -14.30 4.48
C ASP A 210 7.25 -13.62 5.09
N THR A 211 6.78 -12.53 4.49
CA THR A 211 5.76 -11.64 5.04
C THR A 211 4.34 -11.98 4.60
N ALA A 212 4.16 -12.38 3.33
CA ALA A 212 2.82 -12.57 2.73
C ALA A 212 2.16 -13.91 3.11
N ASP A 213 0.83 -13.92 3.04
CA ASP A 213 -0.01 -15.12 3.20
C ASP A 213 -0.36 -15.75 1.85
N ARG A 214 -0.43 -14.91 0.80
CA ARG A 214 -0.81 -15.31 -0.55
C ARG A 214 -0.08 -14.47 -1.59
N PHE A 215 0.13 -15.05 -2.76
CA PHE A 215 0.86 -14.44 -3.87
C PHE A 215 -0.03 -14.36 -5.09
N VAL A 216 -0.10 -13.18 -5.70
CA VAL A 216 -0.69 -12.96 -7.02
C VAL A 216 0.41 -12.46 -7.94
N VAL A 217 0.62 -13.14 -9.06
CA VAL A 217 1.59 -12.73 -10.07
C VAL A 217 0.85 -12.11 -11.24
N LEU A 218 1.24 -10.87 -11.57
CA LEU A 218 0.81 -10.21 -12.79
C LEU A 218 1.87 -10.37 -13.88
N ASP A 219 1.41 -10.69 -15.09
CA ASP A 219 2.17 -10.58 -16.31
C ASP A 219 1.32 -9.92 -17.40
N ARG A 220 1.87 -8.90 -18.07
CA ARG A 220 1.21 -8.17 -19.18
C ARG A 220 -0.25 -7.78 -18.87
N GLY A 221 -0.48 -7.28 -17.65
CA GLY A 221 -1.78 -6.83 -17.18
C GLY A 221 -2.75 -7.93 -16.78
N ARG A 222 -2.35 -9.20 -16.74
CA ARG A 222 -3.19 -10.35 -16.35
C ARG A 222 -2.67 -11.00 -15.08
N ASN A 223 -3.55 -11.52 -14.26
CA ASN A 223 -3.14 -12.40 -13.17
C ASN A 223 -2.92 -13.81 -13.70
N VAL A 224 -1.69 -14.28 -13.65
CA VAL A 224 -1.24 -15.56 -14.19
C VAL A 224 -1.01 -16.61 -13.12
N LEU A 225 -0.85 -16.19 -11.86
CA LEU A 225 -0.75 -17.07 -10.70
C LEU A 225 -1.50 -16.45 -9.53
N ASN A 226 -2.18 -17.29 -8.74
CA ASN A 226 -2.80 -16.92 -7.48
C ASN A 226 -2.70 -18.13 -6.53
N VAL A 227 -1.84 -18.06 -5.50
CA VAL A 227 -1.46 -19.21 -4.68
C VAL A 227 -1.24 -18.79 -3.22
N GLU A 228 -1.71 -19.63 -2.29
CA GLU A 228 -1.46 -19.43 -0.87
C GLU A 228 -0.04 -19.87 -0.49
N LYS A 229 0.58 -19.18 0.49
CA LYS A 229 1.93 -19.49 0.97
C LYS A 229 2.15 -20.94 1.35
N LYS A 230 1.10 -21.58 1.94
CA LYS A 230 1.18 -22.98 2.37
C LYS A 230 1.30 -23.98 1.23
N ASP A 231 0.93 -23.59 -0.01
CA ASP A 231 0.85 -24.48 -1.16
C ASP A 231 2.13 -24.51 -2.00
N LEU A 232 3.09 -23.58 -1.74
CA LEU A 232 4.32 -23.49 -2.52
C LEU A 232 5.47 -22.92 -1.66
N SER A 233 6.68 -23.47 -1.81
CA SER A 233 7.91 -22.90 -1.23
C SER A 233 8.36 -21.66 -1.99
N ALA A 234 9.25 -20.85 -1.37
CA ALA A 234 9.84 -19.69 -2.03
C ALA A 234 10.54 -20.05 -3.35
N GLN A 235 11.25 -21.19 -3.38
CA GLN A 235 11.93 -21.66 -4.59
C GLN A 235 10.94 -22.02 -5.70
N GLN A 236 9.85 -22.72 -5.38
CA GLN A 236 8.80 -23.06 -6.34
C GLN A 236 8.09 -21.81 -6.89
N LEU A 237 7.88 -20.78 -6.06
CA LEU A 237 7.33 -19.50 -6.51
C LEU A 237 8.27 -18.81 -7.52
N ILE A 238 9.58 -18.80 -7.23
CA ILE A 238 10.60 -18.26 -8.15
C ILE A 238 10.61 -19.02 -9.47
N ASP A 239 10.60 -20.35 -9.42
CA ASP A 239 10.63 -21.18 -10.60
C ASP A 239 9.36 -20.99 -11.46
N SER A 240 8.17 -20.91 -10.83
CA SER A 240 6.93 -20.57 -11.53
C SER A 240 6.99 -19.20 -12.20
N MET A 241 7.55 -18.19 -11.54
CA MET A 241 7.70 -16.86 -12.16
C MET A 241 8.67 -16.86 -13.32
N ARG A 242 9.76 -17.65 -13.27
CA ARG A 242 10.69 -17.83 -14.40
C ARG A 242 10.01 -18.50 -15.58
N GLU A 243 9.23 -19.55 -15.36
CA GLU A 243 8.46 -20.24 -16.41
C GLU A 243 7.47 -19.28 -17.09
N ILE A 244 6.75 -18.47 -16.32
CA ILE A 244 5.86 -17.43 -16.84
C ILE A 244 6.61 -16.44 -17.72
N ALA A 245 7.76 -15.93 -17.26
CA ALA A 245 8.58 -15.00 -18.03
C ALA A 245 9.10 -15.63 -19.35
N HIS A 246 9.50 -16.90 -19.34
CA HIS A 246 9.98 -17.60 -20.55
C HIS A 246 8.84 -17.90 -21.54
N SER A 247 7.66 -18.33 -21.08
CA SER A 247 6.50 -18.61 -21.94
C SER A 247 5.96 -17.34 -22.64
N ALA A 248 6.30 -16.18 -22.14
CA ALA A 248 5.90 -14.90 -22.70
C ALA A 248 6.78 -14.44 -23.90
N HIS A 249 7.90 -15.12 -24.15
CA HIS A 249 8.84 -14.81 -25.24
C HIS A 249 8.77 -15.80 -26.43
N THR A 250 7.94 -16.83 -26.33
CA THR A 250 7.58 -17.75 -27.39
C THR A 250 6.23 -17.40 -28.00
#